data_4992b4215aae8e846626ad6bffcf34bb
#
_entry.id   4992b4215aae8e846626ad6bffcf34bb
#
_cell.length_a   1.000
_cell.length_b   1.000
_cell.length_c   1.000
_cell.angle_alpha   90.00
_cell.angle_beta   90.00
_cell.angle_gamma   90.00
#
_symmetry.space_group_name_H-M   'P 1'
#
loop_
_entity.id
_entity.type
_entity.pdbx_description
1 polymer ?
#
loop_
_entity_poly.entity_id
_entity_poly.type
_entity_poly.pdbx_seq_one_letter_code
_entity_poly.pdbx_strand_id
1 'polypeptide(L)'
;MKRHIPLVLLLAALLCLRGCAGRHDLPTEPPTSAIEDTPQAAESEKSTKMTTEETTMPEIDTAEPMLFLTIDGTAVDIQWENNAAVAELYALAQNTITVNTSAYGGFEQVGSLPQSFSRSDAQMAAQPGDIVLYSGNQLVVFFGSNSWSYTKLGHISGLSADELAALLNKEQTVIELQIKSK
;
A
#
# COMPACT_ATOMS: atom_id res chain seq x y z
N MET A 1 -43.20 -23.61 -20.09
CA MET A 1 -43.50 -23.79 -18.65
C MET A 1 -42.94 -22.59 -17.91
N LYS A 2 -43.83 -21.66 -17.52
CA LYS A 2 -43.46 -20.43 -16.80
C LYS A 2 -43.43 -20.73 -15.30
N ARG A 3 -42.28 -20.55 -14.67
CA ARG A 3 -42.16 -20.64 -13.18
C ARG A 3 -42.07 -19.25 -12.59
N HIS A 4 -43.13 -18.85 -11.93
CA HIS A 4 -43.23 -17.62 -11.16
C HIS A 4 -42.50 -17.82 -9.81
N ILE A 5 -41.60 -16.91 -9.48
CA ILE A 5 -40.96 -16.82 -8.14
C ILE A 5 -41.68 -15.69 -7.40
N PRO A 6 -42.21 -15.93 -6.20
CA PRO A 6 -42.90 -14.88 -5.46
C PRO A 6 -41.95 -13.93 -4.78
N LEU A 7 -42.25 -12.66 -4.94
CA LEU A 7 -41.70 -11.51 -4.25
C LEU A 7 -42.12 -11.59 -2.76
N VAL A 8 -41.18 -11.81 -1.87
CA VAL A 8 -41.42 -11.64 -0.43
C VAL A 8 -40.89 -10.28 -0.01
N LEU A 9 -41.83 -9.38 0.18
CA LEU A 9 -41.70 -8.10 0.83
C LEU A 9 -41.58 -8.35 2.33
N LEU A 10 -40.50 -7.98 2.99
CA LEU A 10 -40.43 -7.90 4.44
C LEU A 10 -40.04 -6.48 4.84
N LEU A 11 -41.08 -5.76 5.24
CA LEU A 11 -41.09 -4.45 5.87
C LEU A 11 -41.11 -4.66 7.39
N ALA A 12 -40.12 -4.11 8.11
CA ALA A 12 -40.26 -3.82 9.54
C ALA A 12 -39.20 -2.80 9.92
N ALA A 13 -39.56 -1.55 10.08
CA ALA A 13 -39.97 -0.85 11.31
C ALA A 13 -38.79 -0.68 12.27
N LEU A 14 -38.18 0.54 12.30
CA LEU A 14 -38.53 1.72 13.12
C LEU A 14 -38.63 1.43 14.61
N LEU A 15 -37.76 1.95 15.44
CA LEU A 15 -37.99 2.74 16.67
C LEU A 15 -36.68 3.01 17.40
N CYS A 16 -36.34 4.28 17.51
CA CYS A 16 -36.41 5.12 18.76
C CYS A 16 -35.22 4.93 19.70
N LEU A 17 -34.56 5.94 20.01
CA LEU A 17 -34.73 7.23 20.70
C LEU A 17 -33.69 7.37 21.81
N ARG A 18 -33.11 8.57 21.88
CA ARG A 18 -32.63 9.30 23.08
C ARG A 18 -31.44 8.68 23.79
N GLY A 19 -30.30 9.29 23.95
CA GLY A 19 -30.02 10.67 24.33
C GLY A 19 -29.16 10.60 25.57
N CYS A 20 -28.05 11.29 25.55
CA CYS A 20 -27.52 11.97 26.73
C CYS A 20 -26.35 12.86 26.31
N ALA A 21 -26.58 14.13 26.51
CA ALA A 21 -25.55 15.14 26.54
C ALA A 21 -24.66 14.92 27.75
N GLY A 22 -23.36 14.97 27.57
CA GLY A 22 -22.37 15.05 28.62
C GLY A 22 -21.30 16.02 28.16
N ARG A 23 -21.44 17.30 28.57
CA ARG A 23 -20.37 18.27 28.61
C ARG A 23 -19.41 17.87 29.72
N HIS A 24 -18.13 17.96 29.47
CA HIS A 24 -17.11 18.40 30.43
C HIS A 24 -15.86 18.77 29.64
N ASP A 25 -15.67 20.08 29.53
CA ASP A 25 -14.66 20.90 30.16
C ASP A 25 -13.22 20.60 29.76
N LEU A 26 -12.67 21.57 29.00
CA LEU A 26 -11.24 21.87 28.98
C LEU A 26 -10.80 22.35 30.38
N PRO A 27 -9.56 22.08 30.76
CA PRO A 27 -8.71 23.26 30.91
C PRO A 27 -7.24 23.06 30.46
N THR A 28 -6.72 24.10 29.85
CA THR A 28 -5.57 24.91 30.27
C THR A 28 -4.17 24.41 29.90
N GLU A 29 -3.57 25.15 28.98
CA GLU A 29 -2.14 25.38 28.78
C GLU A 29 -1.45 25.99 29.99
N PRO A 30 -0.16 26.37 29.82
CA PRO A 30 1.11 25.64 29.91
C PRO A 30 1.95 26.09 31.13
N PRO A 31 3.23 25.75 31.24
CA PRO A 31 4.22 26.82 31.16
C PRO A 31 5.52 26.53 30.40
N THR A 32 5.89 27.51 29.68
CA THR A 32 7.21 27.94 29.22
C THR A 32 8.29 27.98 30.33
N SER A 33 9.51 27.55 29.97
CA SER A 33 10.81 28.11 30.38
C SER A 33 11.85 27.46 29.50
N ALA A 34 12.47 28.07 28.57
CA ALA A 34 13.45 29.15 28.52
C ALA A 34 14.77 28.88 29.28
N ILE A 35 15.79 29.06 28.50
CA ILE A 35 17.12 29.65 28.69
C ILE A 35 18.31 28.70 28.67
N GLU A 36 19.15 28.98 27.64
CA GLU A 36 20.61 29.24 27.62
C GLU A 36 21.53 28.05 27.88
N ASP A 37 22.66 27.84 27.26
CA ASP A 37 23.67 28.73 26.71
C ASP A 37 24.66 27.94 25.83
N THR A 38 25.20 28.56 24.79
CA THR A 38 26.42 28.18 24.07
C THR A 38 27.63 28.75 24.85
N PRO A 39 28.87 28.23 24.81
CA PRO A 39 29.77 28.44 23.67
C PRO A 39 30.87 27.38 23.43
N GLN A 40 31.25 27.20 22.20
CA GLN A 40 32.51 27.64 21.54
C GLN A 40 33.79 26.83 21.74
N ALA A 41 34.35 26.44 20.58
CA ALA A 41 35.75 26.47 20.12
C ALA A 41 36.71 25.36 20.54
N ALA A 42 37.34 24.72 19.62
CA ALA A 42 38.62 24.99 18.94
C ALA A 42 39.11 23.73 18.24
N GLU A 43 39.23 23.78 16.94
CA GLU A 43 40.49 23.81 16.17
C GLU A 43 41.58 22.81 16.55
N SER A 44 41.85 21.82 15.69
CA SER A 44 43.23 21.49 15.31
C SER A 44 43.28 20.68 13.99
N GLU A 45 43.84 21.28 13.00
CA GLU A 45 44.29 20.66 11.75
C GLU A 45 45.42 19.67 12.03
N LYS A 46 45.38 18.51 11.34
CA LYS A 46 46.60 17.83 10.95
C LYS A 46 46.40 17.13 9.59
N SER A 47 46.84 17.83 8.59
CA SER A 47 47.13 17.32 7.25
C SER A 47 48.11 16.15 7.33
N THR A 48 47.74 14.99 6.82
CA THR A 48 48.68 13.99 6.39
C THR A 48 48.28 13.49 5.02
N LYS A 49 49.04 13.96 4.04
CA LYS A 49 49.08 13.54 2.65
C LYS A 49 49.55 12.08 2.62
N MET A 50 48.70 11.18 2.17
CA MET A 50 49.10 9.83 1.83
C MET A 50 48.56 9.46 0.45
N THR A 51 49.49 9.15 -0.37
CA THR A 51 49.57 8.69 -1.74
C THR A 51 48.40 7.76 -2.13
N THR A 52 47.79 8.13 -3.25
CA THR A 52 46.79 7.37 -4.02
C THR A 52 47.45 6.13 -4.56
N GLU A 53 47.03 4.96 -4.09
CA GLU A 53 47.05 3.75 -4.90
C GLU A 53 45.61 3.50 -5.35
N GLU A 54 45.40 3.67 -6.65
CA GLU A 54 44.18 3.39 -7.36
C GLU A 54 44.00 1.87 -7.43
N THR A 55 43.41 1.31 -6.37
CA THR A 55 42.89 -0.04 -6.44
C THR A 55 41.48 0.09 -7.04
N THR A 56 41.37 -0.23 -8.31
CA THR A 56 40.12 -0.46 -9.01
C THR A 56 39.39 -1.60 -8.28
N MET A 57 38.57 -1.24 -7.29
CA MET A 57 37.58 -2.17 -6.74
C MET A 57 36.54 -2.43 -7.82
N PRO A 58 36.14 -3.69 -8.06
CA PRO A 58 34.99 -3.94 -8.88
C PRO A 58 33.81 -3.20 -8.27
N GLU A 59 33.16 -2.36 -9.08
CA GLU A 59 31.91 -1.69 -8.74
C GLU A 59 30.89 -2.81 -8.48
N ILE A 60 30.70 -3.14 -7.22
CA ILE A 60 29.60 -4.00 -6.81
C ILE A 60 28.38 -3.12 -7.03
N ASP A 61 27.66 -3.36 -8.12
CA ASP A 61 26.33 -2.82 -8.34
C ASP A 61 25.43 -3.31 -7.20
N THR A 62 25.47 -2.58 -6.09
CA THR A 62 24.67 -2.83 -4.90
C THR A 62 23.34 -2.14 -5.12
N ALA A 63 22.61 -2.60 -6.15
CA ALA A 63 21.24 -2.18 -6.33
C ALA A 63 20.45 -2.61 -5.07
N GLU A 64 19.87 -1.64 -4.39
CA GLU A 64 19.04 -1.88 -3.20
C GLU A 64 17.91 -2.84 -3.56
N PRO A 65 17.67 -3.87 -2.74
CA PRO A 65 16.61 -4.82 -3.01
C PRO A 65 15.24 -4.14 -2.93
N MET A 66 14.43 -4.34 -3.94
CA MET A 66 13.12 -3.73 -4.10
C MET A 66 12.01 -4.78 -4.16
N LEU A 67 10.80 -4.37 -3.77
CA LEU A 67 9.60 -5.19 -3.93
C LEU A 67 9.12 -5.09 -5.39
N PHE A 68 9.15 -6.22 -6.09
CA PHE A 68 8.66 -6.35 -7.46
C PHE A 68 7.32 -7.08 -7.49
N LEU A 69 6.51 -6.73 -8.47
CA LEU A 69 5.25 -7.39 -8.76
C LEU A 69 5.21 -7.81 -10.22
N THR A 70 4.70 -9.01 -10.45
CA THR A 70 4.35 -9.49 -11.78
C THR A 70 2.87 -9.82 -11.86
N ILE A 71 2.29 -9.67 -13.03
CA ILE A 71 0.90 -10.02 -13.35
C ILE A 71 0.96 -11.02 -14.49
N ASP A 72 0.54 -12.26 -14.27
CA ASP A 72 0.68 -13.39 -15.21
C ASP A 72 2.11 -13.49 -15.77
N GLY A 73 3.13 -13.28 -14.92
CA GLY A 73 4.54 -13.28 -15.28
C GLY A 73 5.05 -12.00 -15.96
N THR A 74 4.18 -11.04 -16.26
CA THR A 74 4.57 -9.72 -16.81
C THR A 74 4.98 -8.80 -15.67
N ALA A 75 6.23 -8.34 -15.67
CA ALA A 75 6.71 -7.36 -14.69
C ALA A 75 6.08 -5.99 -14.94
N VAL A 76 5.69 -5.31 -13.86
CA VAL A 76 5.13 -3.96 -13.90
C VAL A 76 5.90 -3.05 -12.93
N ASP A 77 6.06 -1.80 -13.30
CA ASP A 77 6.69 -0.79 -12.46
C ASP A 77 5.69 -0.25 -11.45
N ILE A 78 6.07 -0.21 -10.17
CA ILE A 78 5.18 0.22 -9.10
C ILE A 78 5.83 1.32 -8.27
N GLN A 79 5.04 2.34 -7.99
CA GLN A 79 5.32 3.31 -6.96
C GLN A 79 4.65 2.83 -5.66
N TRP A 80 5.46 2.24 -4.78
CA TRP A 80 4.97 1.75 -3.48
C TRP A 80 4.76 2.90 -2.50
N GLU A 81 3.70 2.78 -1.68
CA GLU A 81 3.46 3.68 -0.57
C GLU A 81 4.46 3.40 0.57
N ASN A 82 4.76 4.43 1.35
CA ASN A 82 5.58 4.30 2.55
C ASN A 82 4.67 4.11 3.79
N ASN A 83 4.22 2.88 4.02
CA ASN A 83 3.36 2.55 5.16
C ASN A 83 3.66 1.16 5.73
N ALA A 84 3.06 0.84 6.88
CA ALA A 84 3.30 -0.41 7.59
C ALA A 84 2.91 -1.65 6.77
N ALA A 85 1.81 -1.59 6.02
CA ALA A 85 1.36 -2.72 5.19
C ALA A 85 2.39 -3.07 4.10
N VAL A 86 2.97 -2.06 3.45
CA VAL A 86 4.02 -2.26 2.42
C VAL A 86 5.30 -2.80 3.07
N ALA A 87 5.69 -2.31 4.25
CA ALA A 87 6.83 -2.84 4.97
C ALA A 87 6.65 -4.33 5.36
N GLU A 88 5.45 -4.71 5.77
CA GLU A 88 5.10 -6.10 6.08
C GLU A 88 5.06 -6.98 4.83
N LEU A 89 4.54 -6.46 3.69
CA LEU A 89 4.60 -7.15 2.39
C LEU A 89 6.04 -7.38 1.95
N TYR A 90 6.89 -6.37 2.08
CA TYR A 90 8.33 -6.47 1.78
C TYR A 90 8.99 -7.56 2.62
N ALA A 91 8.71 -7.59 3.92
CA ALA A 91 9.26 -8.61 4.81
C ALA A 91 8.80 -10.03 4.43
N LEU A 92 7.54 -10.19 4.03
CA LEU A 92 6.99 -11.48 3.62
C LEU A 92 7.50 -11.91 2.24
N ALA A 93 7.68 -10.99 1.30
CA ALA A 93 8.12 -11.22 -0.08
C ALA A 93 9.60 -11.60 -0.22
N GLN A 94 10.35 -11.74 0.90
CA GLN A 94 11.64 -12.45 0.92
C GLN A 94 11.47 -13.90 0.42
N ASN A 95 10.29 -14.48 0.61
CA ASN A 95 9.81 -15.63 -0.12
C ASN A 95 8.72 -15.15 -1.09
N THR A 96 8.73 -15.61 -2.33
CA THR A 96 7.73 -15.22 -3.31
C THR A 96 6.31 -15.43 -2.77
N ILE A 97 5.50 -14.39 -2.82
CA ILE A 97 4.07 -14.45 -2.50
C ILE A 97 3.31 -14.61 -3.81
N THR A 98 2.57 -15.69 -3.96
CA THR A 98 1.68 -15.90 -5.11
C THR A 98 0.24 -15.68 -4.68
N VAL A 99 -0.46 -14.77 -5.36
CA VAL A 99 -1.86 -14.44 -5.12
C VAL A 99 -2.68 -14.77 -6.37
N ASN A 100 -3.53 -15.78 -6.25
CA ASN A 100 -4.51 -16.07 -7.29
C ASN A 100 -5.67 -15.10 -7.12
N THR A 101 -5.93 -14.28 -8.12
CA THR A 101 -7.00 -13.28 -8.10
C THR A 101 -8.12 -13.66 -9.05
N SER A 102 -9.29 -13.10 -8.80
CA SER A 102 -10.45 -13.19 -9.68
C SER A 102 -11.03 -11.79 -9.93
N ALA A 103 -11.59 -11.60 -11.10
CA ALA A 103 -12.26 -10.35 -11.45
C ALA A 103 -13.48 -10.13 -10.57
N TYR A 104 -13.63 -8.91 -10.05
CA TYR A 104 -14.78 -8.49 -9.29
C TYR A 104 -15.32 -7.15 -9.82
N GLY A 105 -16.66 -7.03 -9.90
CA GLY A 105 -17.32 -5.80 -10.30
C GLY A 105 -17.04 -5.32 -11.73
N GLY A 106 -16.15 -5.98 -12.48
CA GLY A 106 -15.73 -5.56 -13.82
C GLY A 106 -14.71 -4.40 -13.81
N PHE A 107 -14.06 -4.14 -12.66
CA PHE A 107 -13.12 -3.03 -12.51
C PHE A 107 -11.89 -3.37 -11.65
N GLU A 108 -11.84 -4.55 -11.02
CA GLU A 108 -10.74 -4.93 -10.14
C GLU A 108 -10.45 -6.43 -10.17
N GLN A 109 -9.22 -6.81 -9.86
CA GLN A 109 -8.79 -8.16 -9.52
C GLN A 109 -8.61 -8.25 -8.02
N VAL A 110 -9.20 -9.28 -7.38
CA VAL A 110 -9.18 -9.48 -5.93
C VAL A 110 -8.65 -10.85 -5.60
N GLY A 111 -7.69 -10.93 -4.67
CA GLY A 111 -7.15 -12.19 -4.19
C GLY A 111 -6.72 -12.14 -2.73
N SER A 112 -6.77 -13.30 -2.05
CA SER A 112 -6.41 -13.39 -0.64
C SER A 112 -4.90 -13.46 -0.46
N LEU A 113 -4.38 -12.63 0.43
CA LEU A 113 -3.02 -12.70 0.94
C LEU A 113 -2.91 -13.80 2.01
N PRO A 114 -1.71 -14.37 2.23
CA PRO A 114 -1.53 -15.50 3.15
C PRO A 114 -1.72 -15.16 4.62
N GLN A 115 -1.75 -13.88 4.96
CA GLN A 115 -1.96 -13.37 6.32
C GLN A 115 -2.64 -12.01 6.30
N SER A 116 -3.03 -11.51 7.47
CA SER A 116 -3.51 -10.13 7.63
C SER A 116 -2.33 -9.17 7.82
N PHE A 117 -2.49 -7.97 7.32
CA PHE A 117 -1.53 -6.86 7.33
C PHE A 117 -2.08 -5.66 8.07
N SER A 118 -1.21 -4.78 8.51
CA SER A 118 -1.56 -3.51 9.13
C SER A 118 -2.44 -2.67 8.21
N ARG A 119 -3.47 -2.03 8.79
CA ARG A 119 -4.43 -1.21 8.05
C ARG A 119 -4.28 0.26 8.39
N SER A 120 -4.39 1.09 7.37
CA SER A 120 -4.52 2.54 7.47
C SER A 120 -5.60 3.02 6.49
N ASP A 121 -6.80 2.44 6.62
CA ASP A 121 -7.88 2.63 5.68
C ASP A 121 -8.33 4.08 5.61
N ALA A 122 -8.39 4.62 4.41
CA ALA A 122 -8.89 5.94 4.10
C ALA A 122 -9.88 5.88 2.94
N GLN A 123 -10.90 6.75 2.97
CA GLN A 123 -11.80 6.91 1.84
C GLN A 123 -11.00 7.42 0.63
N MET A 124 -11.06 6.70 -0.47
CA MET A 124 -10.39 7.08 -1.71
C MET A 124 -11.23 6.73 -2.94
N ALA A 125 -10.98 7.44 -4.02
CA ALA A 125 -11.45 7.09 -5.35
C ALA A 125 -10.33 6.35 -6.08
N ALA A 126 -10.36 5.03 -6.03
CA ALA A 126 -9.39 4.19 -6.71
C ALA A 126 -9.50 4.34 -8.23
N GLN A 127 -8.36 4.34 -8.91
CA GLN A 127 -8.20 4.51 -10.33
C GLN A 127 -7.49 3.30 -10.95
N PRO A 128 -7.55 3.11 -12.28
CA PRO A 128 -6.76 2.07 -12.95
C PRO A 128 -5.28 2.16 -12.54
N GLY A 129 -4.70 1.03 -12.15
CA GLY A 129 -3.33 0.93 -11.66
C GLY A 129 -3.18 1.02 -10.14
N ASP A 130 -4.18 1.46 -9.39
CA ASP A 130 -4.09 1.46 -7.93
C ASP A 130 -4.06 0.03 -7.38
N ILE A 131 -3.17 -0.17 -6.42
CA ILE A 131 -3.02 -1.41 -5.67
C ILE A 131 -3.37 -1.09 -4.22
N VAL A 132 -4.33 -1.85 -3.66
CA VAL A 132 -4.78 -1.59 -2.31
C VAL A 132 -4.92 -2.88 -1.50
N LEU A 133 -4.95 -2.73 -0.19
CA LEU A 133 -5.33 -3.75 0.77
C LEU A 133 -6.78 -3.48 1.20
N TYR A 134 -7.63 -4.48 1.04
CA TYR A 134 -8.99 -4.46 1.53
C TYR A 134 -9.16 -5.44 2.69
N SER A 135 -9.88 -5.02 3.73
CA SER A 135 -10.17 -5.83 4.93
C SER A 135 -8.93 -6.44 5.60
N GLY A 136 -7.73 -5.92 5.32
CA GLY A 136 -6.47 -6.33 5.93
C GLY A 136 -5.83 -7.57 5.33
N ASN A 137 -6.49 -8.32 4.46
CA ASN A 137 -5.94 -9.56 3.88
C ASN A 137 -6.31 -9.81 2.41
N GLN A 138 -6.91 -8.85 1.74
CA GLN A 138 -7.21 -8.96 0.31
C GLN A 138 -6.37 -7.96 -0.47
N LEU A 139 -5.58 -8.48 -1.40
CA LEU A 139 -4.90 -7.67 -2.42
C LEU A 139 -5.91 -7.35 -3.51
N VAL A 140 -6.03 -6.07 -3.84
CA VAL A 140 -6.90 -5.58 -4.90
C VAL A 140 -6.08 -4.76 -5.88
N VAL A 141 -6.21 -5.05 -7.18
CA VAL A 141 -5.56 -4.30 -8.25
C VAL A 141 -6.64 -3.79 -9.23
N PHE A 142 -6.72 -2.48 -9.38
CA PHE A 142 -7.74 -1.84 -10.18
C PHE A 142 -7.34 -1.74 -11.65
N PHE A 143 -8.27 -2.06 -12.55
CA PHE A 143 -8.23 -1.73 -13.97
C PHE A 143 -9.40 -0.82 -14.40
N GLY A 144 -10.28 -0.52 -13.48
CA GLY A 144 -11.34 0.49 -13.55
C GLY A 144 -11.32 1.35 -12.29
N SER A 145 -12.45 1.96 -11.93
CA SER A 145 -12.55 2.88 -10.80
C SER A 145 -13.58 2.44 -9.78
N ASN A 146 -13.31 2.68 -8.51
CA ASN A 146 -14.24 2.48 -7.40
C ASN A 146 -13.97 3.49 -6.29
N SER A 147 -14.96 3.76 -5.44
CA SER A 147 -14.80 4.64 -4.27
C SER A 147 -15.18 3.90 -3.00
N TRP A 148 -14.19 3.66 -2.16
CA TRP A 148 -14.38 2.96 -0.89
C TRP A 148 -13.24 3.30 0.08
N SER A 149 -13.26 2.66 1.25
CA SER A 149 -12.20 2.80 2.25
C SER A 149 -11.19 1.67 2.09
N TYR A 150 -9.95 2.03 1.75
CA TYR A 150 -8.85 1.10 1.50
C TYR A 150 -7.57 1.56 2.19
N THR A 151 -6.67 0.64 2.46
CA THR A 151 -5.25 0.94 2.71
C THR A 151 -4.52 0.91 1.37
N LYS A 152 -4.06 2.06 0.89
CA LYS A 152 -3.29 2.13 -0.37
C LYS A 152 -1.94 1.45 -0.18
N LEU A 153 -1.56 0.60 -1.14
CA LEU A 153 -0.27 -0.10 -1.16
C LEU A 153 0.68 0.50 -2.20
N GLY A 154 0.12 0.93 -3.34
CA GLY A 154 0.92 1.51 -4.40
C GLY A 154 0.12 1.82 -5.65
N HIS A 155 0.84 2.13 -6.73
CA HIS A 155 0.26 2.42 -8.04
C HIS A 155 1.17 1.89 -9.16
N ILE A 156 0.60 1.17 -10.11
CA ILE A 156 1.30 0.70 -11.33
C ILE A 156 1.54 1.92 -12.22
N SER A 157 2.79 2.17 -12.56
CA SER A 157 3.20 3.28 -13.41
C SER A 157 3.60 2.80 -14.81
N GLY A 158 3.61 3.71 -15.77
CA GLY A 158 4.08 3.44 -17.13
C GLY A 158 3.12 2.69 -18.04
N LEU A 159 1.92 2.33 -17.55
CA LEU A 159 0.87 1.70 -18.35
C LEU A 159 -0.35 2.63 -18.45
N SER A 160 -0.95 2.68 -19.63
CA SER A 160 -2.25 3.33 -19.85
C SER A 160 -3.40 2.50 -19.27
N ALA A 161 -4.57 3.11 -19.11
CA ALA A 161 -5.78 2.41 -18.65
C ALA A 161 -6.15 1.23 -19.55
N ASP A 162 -5.97 1.36 -20.88
CA ASP A 162 -6.25 0.29 -21.85
C ASP A 162 -5.26 -0.87 -21.71
N GLU A 163 -3.98 -0.60 -21.48
CA GLU A 163 -2.95 -1.63 -21.23
C GLU A 163 -3.20 -2.35 -19.90
N LEU A 164 -3.57 -1.61 -18.86
CA LEU A 164 -3.97 -2.20 -17.58
C LEU A 164 -5.22 -3.08 -17.73
N ALA A 165 -6.22 -2.62 -18.48
CA ALA A 165 -7.40 -3.41 -18.76
C ALA A 165 -7.07 -4.66 -19.57
N ALA A 166 -6.18 -4.58 -20.57
CA ALA A 166 -5.75 -5.75 -21.34
C ALA A 166 -5.02 -6.78 -20.46
N LEU A 167 -4.29 -6.32 -19.46
CA LEU A 167 -3.54 -7.17 -18.53
C LEU A 167 -4.44 -7.80 -17.46
N LEU A 168 -5.41 -7.07 -16.92
CA LEU A 168 -6.17 -7.40 -15.73
C LEU A 168 -7.64 -7.77 -15.97
N ASN A 169 -8.26 -7.35 -17.08
CA ASN A 169 -9.67 -7.67 -17.37
C ASN A 169 -9.83 -9.10 -17.88
N LYS A 170 -9.54 -10.05 -17.01
CA LYS A 170 -9.62 -11.50 -17.23
C LYS A 170 -10.39 -12.12 -16.07
N GLU A 171 -10.94 -13.29 -16.25
CA GLU A 171 -11.66 -14.00 -15.19
C GLU A 171 -10.75 -14.26 -13.97
N GLN A 172 -9.51 -14.67 -14.24
CA GLN A 172 -8.49 -14.93 -13.23
C GLN A 172 -7.14 -14.38 -13.66
N THR A 173 -6.33 -13.98 -12.69
CA THR A 173 -4.97 -13.48 -12.89
C THR A 173 -4.09 -13.95 -11.74
N VAL A 174 -2.83 -14.24 -12.02
CA VAL A 174 -1.84 -14.59 -10.98
C VAL A 174 -0.96 -13.37 -10.74
N ILE A 175 -0.92 -12.90 -9.50
CA ILE A 175 -0.03 -11.83 -9.05
C ILE A 175 1.06 -12.44 -8.18
N GLU A 176 2.31 -12.14 -8.51
CA GLU A 176 3.45 -12.56 -7.70
C GLU A 176 4.20 -11.34 -7.18
N LEU A 177 4.54 -11.37 -5.88
CA LEU A 177 5.36 -10.38 -5.21
C LEU A 177 6.66 -11.04 -4.75
N GLN A 178 7.79 -10.41 -5.04
CA GLN A 178 9.11 -10.92 -4.71
C GLN A 178 10.12 -9.79 -4.53
N ILE A 179 11.16 -10.04 -3.74
CA ILE A 179 12.28 -9.12 -3.61
C ILE A 179 13.33 -9.44 -4.67
N LYS A 180 13.76 -8.44 -5.39
CA LYS A 180 14.88 -8.53 -6.36
C LYS A 180 15.81 -7.34 -6.20
N SER A 181 17.09 -7.56 -6.46
CA SER A 181 18.04 -6.48 -6.77
C SER A 181 17.79 -6.03 -8.22
N LYS A 182 17.76 -4.73 -8.42
CA LYS A 182 17.52 -4.12 -9.74
C LYS A 182 18.78 -4.17 -10.59
#